data_955b54fd5d14b5f8068e66d69f22f0b6
#
_entry.id   955b54fd5d14b5f8068e66d69f22f0b6
#
_cell.length_a   1.000
_cell.length_b   1.000
_cell.length_c   1.000
_cell.angle_alpha   90.00
_cell.angle_beta   90.00
_cell.angle_gamma   90.00
#
_symmetry.space_group_name_H-M   'P 1'
#
loop_
_entity.id
_entity.type
_entity.pdbx_description
1 polymer ?
#
loop_
_entity_poly.entity_id
_entity_poly.type
_entity_poly.pdbx_seq_one_letter_code
_entity_poly.pdbx_strand_id
1 'polypeptide(L)'
;LSFPPHLVREYIKKFSICKEDVVLDPFCGTGTTNVECKKHGIPSIGIEANPIACFASSAKCNWAADTAQMFQEAEQIAQRVADLIENCKELKCLTEEQSKLIIKNSISERPLSQVLILKEAILAAHSQYEEHFLLALAKNIVCSYSNLKFGPEVGISRKKVYDVDVVSVWLRQVLVMQNDICRISGLRDVPSDIISGDARSISKMPFTKKVNFVITSPPYPNEKDYSRTTRLESVLLGFINSKEQLREVKKQFIRSNTKNVYKGDNDSQYVEKIDSISELSKSIEKKRIELNKTS
;
A
#
# COMPACT_ATOMS: atom_id res chain seq x y z
N LEU A 1 1.07 5.98 -4.42
CA LEU A 1 2.29 6.77 -4.62
C LEU A 1 3.48 5.83 -4.62
N SER A 2 4.20 5.75 -5.72
CA SER A 2 5.46 5.01 -5.84
C SER A 2 6.40 5.82 -6.72
N PHE A 3 7.70 5.70 -6.50
CA PHE A 3 8.66 6.32 -7.41
C PHE A 3 8.78 5.50 -8.71
N PRO A 4 9.29 6.10 -9.80
CA PRO A 4 9.28 5.44 -11.10
C PRO A 4 10.15 4.17 -11.14
N PRO A 5 9.66 3.05 -11.68
CA PRO A 5 10.41 1.79 -11.75
C PRO A 5 11.74 1.89 -12.52
N HIS A 6 11.84 2.80 -13.50
CA HIS A 6 13.08 2.97 -14.27
C HIS A 6 14.25 3.42 -13.39
N LEU A 7 14.03 4.20 -12.33
CA LEU A 7 15.10 4.59 -11.41
C LEU A 7 15.73 3.38 -10.72
N VAL A 8 14.93 2.40 -10.30
CA VAL A 8 15.45 1.16 -9.71
C VAL A 8 16.34 0.43 -10.73
N ARG A 9 15.88 0.29 -11.98
CA ARG A 9 16.64 -0.35 -13.06
C ARG A 9 17.96 0.38 -13.36
N GLU A 10 17.93 1.70 -13.36
CA GLU A 10 19.13 2.52 -13.54
C GLU A 10 20.14 2.29 -12.42
N TYR A 11 19.70 2.23 -11.16
CA TYR A 11 20.58 1.95 -10.03
C TYR A 11 21.10 0.51 -10.04
N ILE A 12 20.28 -0.48 -10.35
CA ILE A 12 20.72 -1.87 -10.54
C ILE A 12 21.86 -1.91 -11.56
N LYS A 13 21.68 -1.28 -12.71
CA LYS A 13 22.71 -1.21 -13.76
C LYS A 13 23.95 -0.41 -13.32
N LYS A 14 23.75 0.78 -12.74
CA LYS A 14 24.84 1.70 -12.35
C LYS A 14 25.77 1.09 -11.33
N PHE A 15 25.24 0.33 -10.37
CA PHE A 15 26.01 -0.30 -9.31
C PHE A 15 26.32 -1.77 -9.57
N SER A 16 26.01 -2.27 -10.77
CA SER A 16 26.22 -3.66 -11.18
C SER A 16 25.64 -4.68 -10.18
N ILE A 17 24.46 -4.37 -9.62
CA ILE A 17 23.78 -5.23 -8.65
C ILE A 17 23.35 -6.53 -9.35
N CYS A 18 23.67 -7.67 -8.77
CA CYS A 18 23.48 -8.98 -9.39
C CYS A 18 22.66 -9.94 -8.49
N LYS A 19 22.43 -11.15 -8.99
CA LYS A 19 21.59 -12.16 -8.31
C LYS A 19 22.17 -12.69 -6.99
N GLU A 20 23.45 -12.49 -6.75
CA GLU A 20 24.14 -12.83 -5.52
C GLU A 20 23.95 -11.78 -4.42
N ASP A 21 23.49 -10.59 -4.79
CA ASP A 21 23.25 -9.48 -3.87
C ASP A 21 21.86 -9.55 -3.26
N VAL A 22 21.68 -8.85 -2.12
CA VAL A 22 20.40 -8.63 -1.49
C VAL A 22 20.13 -7.14 -1.39
N VAL A 23 19.03 -6.68 -1.95
CA VAL A 23 18.59 -5.28 -1.90
C VAL A 23 17.55 -5.09 -0.81
N LEU A 24 17.71 -4.05 0.02
CA LEU A 24 16.74 -3.64 1.03
C LEU A 24 16.05 -2.33 0.61
N ASP A 25 14.73 -2.30 0.76
CA ASP A 25 13.95 -1.06 0.75
C ASP A 25 13.21 -0.91 2.09
N PRO A 26 13.72 -0.08 3.03
CA PRO A 26 13.09 0.10 4.34
C PRO A 26 11.80 0.92 4.32
N PHE A 27 11.39 1.43 3.16
CA PHE A 27 10.14 2.18 2.93
C PHE A 27 9.51 1.72 1.61
N CYS A 28 9.30 0.41 1.45
CA CYS A 28 9.00 -0.18 0.16
C CYS A 28 7.64 0.23 -0.43
N GLY A 29 6.76 0.81 0.37
CA GLY A 29 5.45 1.25 -0.08
C GLY A 29 4.69 0.09 -0.73
N THR A 30 4.29 0.27 -1.97
CA THR A 30 3.62 -0.79 -2.74
C THR A 30 4.61 -1.66 -3.54
N GLY A 31 5.89 -1.72 -3.15
CA GLY A 31 6.87 -2.70 -3.60
C GLY A 31 7.56 -2.43 -4.93
N THR A 32 7.77 -1.16 -5.33
CA THR A 32 8.43 -0.86 -6.61
C THR A 32 9.84 -1.43 -6.68
N THR A 33 10.66 -1.22 -5.66
CA THR A 33 12.01 -1.75 -5.56
C THR A 33 12.00 -3.28 -5.61
N ASN A 34 11.15 -3.91 -4.81
CA ASN A 34 11.09 -5.37 -4.69
C ASN A 34 10.66 -6.02 -6.02
N VAL A 35 9.63 -5.50 -6.67
CA VAL A 35 9.18 -6.00 -7.98
C VAL A 35 10.25 -5.84 -9.04
N GLU A 36 10.92 -4.70 -9.12
CA GLU A 36 11.99 -4.51 -10.11
C GLU A 36 13.22 -5.39 -9.80
N CYS A 37 13.62 -5.54 -8.54
CA CYS A 37 14.68 -6.48 -8.16
C CYS A 37 14.32 -7.91 -8.60
N LYS A 38 13.10 -8.38 -8.25
CA LYS A 38 12.62 -9.71 -8.63
C LYS A 38 12.63 -9.93 -10.14
N LYS A 39 12.24 -8.92 -10.95
CA LYS A 39 12.29 -8.96 -12.42
C LYS A 39 13.72 -9.08 -12.98
N HIS A 40 14.73 -8.71 -12.20
CA HIS A 40 16.15 -8.85 -12.56
C HIS A 40 16.82 -10.05 -11.91
N GLY A 41 16.07 -10.94 -11.26
CA GLY A 41 16.60 -12.11 -10.57
C GLY A 41 17.32 -11.80 -9.27
N ILE A 42 17.12 -10.61 -8.69
CA ILE A 42 17.84 -10.11 -7.51
C ILE A 42 16.95 -10.29 -6.27
N PRO A 43 17.44 -11.01 -5.24
CA PRO A 43 16.77 -11.09 -3.95
C PRO A 43 16.55 -9.73 -3.30
N SER A 44 15.40 -9.53 -2.67
CA SER A 44 15.11 -8.25 -2.02
C SER A 44 14.31 -8.41 -0.73
N ILE A 45 14.44 -7.42 0.16
CA ILE A 45 13.69 -7.30 1.40
C ILE A 45 13.00 -5.93 1.37
N GLY A 46 11.70 -5.89 1.63
CA GLY A 46 10.93 -4.66 1.80
C GLY A 46 10.41 -4.53 3.22
N ILE A 47 10.42 -3.31 3.77
CA ILE A 47 9.77 -3.02 5.05
C ILE A 47 8.70 -1.97 4.79
N GLU A 48 7.50 -2.18 5.35
CA GLU A 48 6.39 -1.25 5.20
C GLU A 48 5.50 -1.23 6.45
N ALA A 49 5.27 -0.04 6.97
CA ALA A 49 4.44 0.17 8.16
C ALA A 49 2.94 0.32 7.83
N ASN A 50 2.59 0.70 6.60
CA ASN A 50 1.21 0.84 6.17
C ASN A 50 0.64 -0.54 5.78
N PRO A 51 -0.36 -1.09 6.49
CA PRO A 51 -0.84 -2.45 6.27
C PRO A 51 -1.30 -2.72 4.83
N ILE A 52 -2.03 -1.80 4.21
CA ILE A 52 -2.50 -1.98 2.83
C ILE A 52 -1.35 -1.89 1.81
N ALA A 53 -0.34 -1.07 2.06
CA ALA A 53 0.82 -0.97 1.18
C ALA A 53 1.72 -2.20 1.33
N CYS A 54 1.92 -2.70 2.55
CA CYS A 54 2.60 -3.95 2.85
C CYS A 54 1.92 -5.14 2.15
N PHE A 55 0.60 -5.26 2.30
CA PHE A 55 -0.20 -6.25 1.59
C PHE A 55 -0.01 -6.15 0.07
N ALA A 56 -0.14 -4.95 -0.50
CA ALA A 56 0.01 -4.75 -1.93
C ALA A 56 1.42 -5.08 -2.44
N SER A 57 2.45 -4.81 -1.64
CA SER A 57 3.84 -5.18 -1.95
C SER A 57 4.02 -6.69 -1.93
N SER A 58 3.52 -7.38 -0.91
CA SER A 58 3.55 -8.83 -0.78
C SER A 58 2.86 -9.52 -1.95
N ALA A 59 1.60 -9.16 -2.21
CA ALA A 59 0.82 -9.76 -3.29
C ALA A 59 1.44 -9.53 -4.68
N LYS A 60 2.06 -8.35 -4.93
CA LYS A 60 2.78 -8.08 -6.18
C LYS A 60 4.07 -8.89 -6.33
N CYS A 61 4.68 -9.31 -5.24
CA CYS A 61 5.89 -10.12 -5.25
C CYS A 61 5.61 -11.63 -5.25
N ASN A 62 4.36 -12.05 -5.04
CA ASN A 62 3.94 -13.45 -5.15
C ASN A 62 3.62 -13.81 -6.60
N TRP A 63 4.58 -14.50 -7.26
CA TRP A 63 4.45 -14.97 -8.64
C TRP A 63 4.29 -16.48 -8.75
N ALA A 64 4.08 -17.16 -7.61
CA ALA A 64 3.96 -18.63 -7.55
C ALA A 64 2.54 -19.14 -7.89
N ALA A 65 1.71 -18.33 -8.53
CA ALA A 65 0.34 -18.70 -8.87
C ALA A 65 0.27 -19.59 -10.13
N ASP A 66 -0.57 -20.63 -10.08
CA ASP A 66 -1.10 -21.23 -11.30
C ASP A 66 -2.12 -20.25 -11.90
N THR A 67 -1.69 -19.60 -12.97
CA THR A 67 -2.43 -18.49 -13.54
C THR A 67 -3.72 -18.92 -14.25
N ALA A 68 -3.78 -20.14 -14.77
CA ALA A 68 -4.98 -20.67 -15.40
C ALA A 68 -6.04 -20.97 -14.34
N GLN A 69 -5.66 -21.67 -13.27
CA GLN A 69 -6.55 -21.96 -12.15
C GLN A 69 -7.01 -20.68 -11.45
N MET A 70 -6.08 -19.72 -11.22
CA MET A 70 -6.40 -18.42 -10.63
C MET A 70 -7.52 -17.72 -11.41
N PHE A 71 -7.43 -17.67 -12.75
CA PHE A 71 -8.44 -17.00 -13.55
C PHE A 71 -9.77 -17.76 -13.55
N GLN A 72 -9.74 -19.09 -13.62
CA GLN A 72 -10.94 -19.92 -13.52
C GLN A 72 -11.70 -19.70 -12.20
N GLU A 73 -10.99 -19.66 -11.08
CA GLU A 73 -11.59 -19.34 -9.76
C GLU A 73 -12.16 -17.92 -9.72
N ALA A 74 -11.49 -16.97 -10.35
CA ALA A 74 -12.00 -15.59 -10.46
C ALA A 74 -13.31 -15.53 -11.26
N GLU A 75 -13.45 -16.30 -12.36
CA GLU A 75 -14.70 -16.38 -13.12
C GLU A 75 -15.84 -16.96 -12.28
N GLN A 76 -15.57 -17.99 -11.48
CA GLN A 76 -16.56 -18.57 -10.57
C GLN A 76 -17.03 -17.58 -9.50
N ILE A 77 -16.08 -16.81 -8.93
CA ILE A 77 -16.39 -15.75 -7.97
C ILE A 77 -17.23 -14.67 -8.66
N ALA A 78 -16.84 -14.25 -9.87
CA ALA A 78 -17.54 -13.22 -10.64
C ALA A 78 -19.00 -13.61 -10.91
N GLN A 79 -19.26 -14.85 -11.34
CA GLN A 79 -20.60 -15.35 -11.58
C GLN A 79 -21.44 -15.33 -10.30
N ARG A 80 -20.90 -15.86 -9.20
CA ARG A 80 -21.58 -15.84 -7.89
C ARG A 80 -21.93 -14.43 -7.45
N VAL A 81 -21.01 -13.48 -7.62
CA VAL A 81 -21.21 -12.08 -7.21
C VAL A 81 -22.27 -11.40 -8.10
N ALA A 82 -22.30 -11.68 -9.40
CA ALA A 82 -23.34 -11.17 -10.29
C ALA A 82 -24.73 -11.60 -9.81
N ASP A 83 -24.90 -12.88 -9.50
CA ASP A 83 -26.16 -13.44 -8.98
C ASP A 83 -26.53 -12.79 -7.61
N LEU A 84 -25.55 -12.58 -6.73
CA LEU A 84 -25.79 -11.93 -5.44
C LEU A 84 -26.21 -10.46 -5.59
N ILE A 85 -25.60 -9.73 -6.52
CA ILE A 85 -25.94 -8.32 -6.79
C ILE A 85 -27.35 -8.21 -7.38
N GLU A 86 -27.72 -9.07 -8.32
CA GLU A 86 -29.05 -9.08 -8.95
C GLU A 86 -30.16 -9.36 -7.94
N ASN A 87 -29.90 -10.28 -6.99
CA ASN A 87 -30.87 -10.66 -5.95
C ASN A 87 -30.80 -9.80 -4.69
N CYS A 88 -29.91 -8.80 -4.64
CA CYS A 88 -29.71 -7.96 -3.46
C CYS A 88 -30.86 -6.93 -3.32
N LYS A 89 -31.70 -7.09 -2.29
CA LYS A 89 -32.84 -6.19 -2.03
C LYS A 89 -32.41 -4.89 -1.32
N GLU A 90 -31.35 -4.96 -0.53
CA GLU A 90 -30.85 -3.83 0.27
C GLU A 90 -29.38 -3.61 0.02
N LEU A 91 -28.97 -2.36 -0.13
CA LEU A 91 -27.55 -2.02 -0.33
C LEU A 91 -26.74 -2.32 0.92
N LYS A 92 -25.62 -3.04 0.77
CA LYS A 92 -24.65 -3.20 1.84
C LYS A 92 -23.95 -1.88 2.14
N CYS A 93 -23.77 -1.60 3.41
CA CYS A 93 -23.14 -0.39 3.91
C CYS A 93 -21.98 -0.70 4.85
N LEU A 94 -21.08 0.27 5.02
CA LEU A 94 -20.08 0.25 6.09
C LEU A 94 -20.76 0.44 7.44
N THR A 95 -20.11 -0.01 8.50
CA THR A 95 -20.52 0.35 9.87
C THR A 95 -20.42 1.86 10.06
N GLU A 96 -21.10 2.39 11.06
CA GLU A 96 -21.06 3.82 11.40
C GLU A 96 -19.61 4.27 11.71
N GLU A 97 -18.84 3.42 12.40
CA GLU A 97 -17.44 3.70 12.71
C GLU A 97 -16.57 3.75 11.47
N GLN A 98 -16.67 2.74 10.59
CA GLN A 98 -15.93 2.71 9.33
C GLN A 98 -16.29 3.90 8.42
N SER A 99 -17.56 4.29 8.36
CA SER A 99 -18.02 5.43 7.58
C SER A 99 -17.40 6.75 8.02
N LYS A 100 -17.11 6.90 9.32
CA LYS A 100 -16.41 8.07 9.89
C LYS A 100 -14.91 8.11 9.58
N LEU A 101 -14.32 7.01 9.12
CA LEU A 101 -12.90 6.94 8.77
C LEU A 101 -12.61 7.44 7.37
N ILE A 102 -13.54 7.30 6.45
CA ILE A 102 -13.37 7.68 5.04
C ILE A 102 -13.84 9.11 4.79
N ILE A 103 -13.38 9.70 3.67
CA ILE A 103 -13.87 11.02 3.25
C ILE A 103 -15.33 10.87 2.81
N LYS A 104 -16.21 11.72 3.31
CA LYS A 104 -17.63 11.71 2.93
C LYS A 104 -17.76 11.79 1.41
N ASN A 105 -18.60 10.95 0.82
CA ASN A 105 -18.83 10.82 -0.61
C ASN A 105 -17.59 10.34 -1.40
N SER A 106 -16.61 9.70 -0.77
CA SER A 106 -15.45 9.12 -1.46
C SER A 106 -15.80 7.95 -2.38
N ILE A 107 -16.94 7.31 -2.14
CA ILE A 107 -17.52 6.28 -2.99
C ILE A 107 -19.05 6.42 -2.95
N SER A 108 -19.74 6.13 -4.05
CA SER A 108 -21.20 6.16 -4.12
C SER A 108 -21.79 4.86 -3.55
N GLU A 109 -23.05 4.91 -3.10
CA GLU A 109 -23.68 3.80 -2.36
C GLU A 109 -23.74 2.49 -3.14
N ARG A 110 -24.12 2.53 -4.42
CA ARG A 110 -24.22 1.33 -5.25
C ARG A 110 -22.87 0.68 -5.53
N PRO A 111 -21.83 1.40 -6.00
CA PRO A 111 -20.46 0.85 -6.08
C PRO A 111 -19.94 0.34 -4.74
N LEU A 112 -20.19 1.05 -3.63
CA LEU A 112 -19.81 0.59 -2.29
C LEU A 112 -20.42 -0.77 -1.96
N SER A 113 -21.74 -0.91 -2.13
CA SER A 113 -22.43 -2.18 -1.86
C SER A 113 -21.86 -3.33 -2.69
N GLN A 114 -21.64 -3.11 -4.00
CA GLN A 114 -21.06 -4.12 -4.89
C GLN A 114 -19.63 -4.50 -4.49
N VAL A 115 -18.80 -3.53 -4.09
CA VAL A 115 -17.43 -3.79 -3.59
C VAL A 115 -17.47 -4.63 -2.32
N LEU A 116 -18.39 -4.36 -1.39
CA LEU A 116 -18.52 -5.14 -0.16
C LEU A 116 -19.00 -6.57 -0.44
N ILE A 117 -19.95 -6.77 -1.36
CA ILE A 117 -20.41 -8.10 -1.80
C ILE A 117 -19.25 -8.87 -2.44
N LEU A 118 -18.52 -8.25 -3.35
CA LEU A 118 -17.37 -8.88 -4.02
C LEU A 118 -16.27 -9.26 -3.03
N LYS A 119 -15.93 -8.37 -2.11
CA LYS A 119 -14.95 -8.67 -1.05
C LYS A 119 -15.37 -9.89 -0.23
N GLU A 120 -16.62 -9.94 0.23
CA GLU A 120 -17.11 -11.07 1.02
C GLU A 120 -17.08 -12.38 0.23
N ALA A 121 -17.42 -12.34 -1.06
CA ALA A 121 -17.37 -13.51 -1.93
C ALA A 121 -15.92 -14.00 -2.16
N ILE A 122 -14.96 -13.08 -2.29
CA ILE A 122 -13.53 -13.41 -2.38
C ILE A 122 -13.07 -14.13 -1.11
N LEU A 123 -13.37 -13.56 0.06
CA LEU A 123 -13.00 -14.16 1.35
C LEU A 123 -13.67 -15.51 1.59
N ALA A 124 -14.95 -15.63 1.23
CA ALA A 124 -15.72 -16.87 1.38
C ALA A 124 -15.27 -17.99 0.43
N ALA A 125 -14.54 -17.67 -0.62
CA ALA A 125 -14.00 -18.67 -1.55
C ALA A 125 -12.80 -19.43 -0.96
N HIS A 126 -12.13 -18.90 0.08
CA HIS A 126 -10.94 -19.48 0.70
C HIS A 126 -9.88 -19.91 -0.33
N SER A 127 -9.73 -19.15 -1.39
CA SER A 127 -8.81 -19.44 -2.49
C SER A 127 -7.36 -19.22 -2.07
N GLN A 128 -6.44 -20.03 -2.57
CA GLN A 128 -5.01 -19.76 -2.45
C GLN A 128 -4.58 -18.48 -3.19
N TYR A 129 -5.42 -17.92 -4.05
CA TYR A 129 -5.20 -16.68 -4.81
C TYR A 129 -5.90 -15.47 -4.19
N GLU A 130 -6.42 -15.59 -2.97
CA GLU A 130 -7.17 -14.53 -2.28
C GLU A 130 -6.46 -13.19 -2.31
N GLU A 131 -5.14 -13.17 -2.05
CA GLU A 131 -4.37 -11.93 -2.06
C GLU A 131 -4.30 -11.27 -3.44
N HIS A 132 -4.25 -12.04 -4.53
CA HIS A 132 -4.29 -11.51 -5.90
C HIS A 132 -5.67 -10.91 -6.21
N PHE A 133 -6.74 -11.57 -5.78
CA PHE A 133 -8.11 -11.10 -5.94
C PHE A 133 -8.38 -9.82 -5.15
N LEU A 134 -7.92 -9.76 -3.91
CA LEU A 134 -8.02 -8.56 -3.08
C LEU A 134 -7.13 -7.42 -3.60
N LEU A 135 -5.95 -7.71 -4.18
CA LEU A 135 -5.10 -6.69 -4.81
C LEU A 135 -5.78 -6.10 -6.05
N ALA A 136 -6.41 -6.92 -6.88
CA ALA A 136 -7.21 -6.46 -8.02
C ALA A 136 -8.36 -5.56 -7.57
N LEU A 137 -9.03 -5.94 -6.47
CA LEU A 137 -10.11 -5.15 -5.87
C LEU A 137 -9.58 -3.82 -5.32
N ALA A 138 -8.47 -3.83 -4.54
CA ALA A 138 -7.83 -2.64 -3.97
C ALA A 138 -7.52 -1.59 -5.04
N LYS A 139 -6.90 -2.00 -6.14
CA LYS A 139 -6.58 -1.12 -7.27
C LYS A 139 -7.83 -0.44 -7.82
N ASN A 140 -8.89 -1.21 -8.05
CA ASN A 140 -10.10 -0.71 -8.68
C ASN A 140 -10.97 0.13 -7.74
N ILE A 141 -10.94 -0.12 -6.42
CA ILE A 141 -11.56 0.77 -5.44
C ILE A 141 -11.09 2.21 -5.67
N VAL A 142 -9.80 2.42 -5.86
CA VAL A 142 -9.22 3.75 -6.03
C VAL A 142 -9.42 4.27 -7.45
N CYS A 143 -9.13 3.45 -8.47
CA CYS A 143 -9.01 3.92 -9.84
C CYS A 143 -10.35 3.95 -10.59
N SER A 144 -11.32 3.09 -10.22
CA SER A 144 -12.51 2.84 -11.03
C SER A 144 -13.83 3.04 -10.28
N TYR A 145 -13.88 2.75 -8.97
CA TYR A 145 -15.13 2.72 -8.21
C TYR A 145 -15.32 3.94 -7.33
N SER A 146 -14.23 4.63 -6.95
CA SER A 146 -14.29 5.78 -6.06
C SER A 146 -14.58 7.09 -6.78
N ASN A 147 -15.01 8.06 -5.97
CA ASN A 147 -15.12 9.46 -6.34
C ASN A 147 -13.86 10.25 -5.98
N LEU A 148 -12.77 9.59 -5.63
CA LEU A 148 -11.54 10.26 -5.21
C LEU A 148 -10.87 10.98 -6.37
N LYS A 149 -10.29 12.14 -6.06
CA LYS A 149 -9.41 12.89 -6.94
C LYS A 149 -8.10 13.11 -6.22
N PHE A 150 -7.02 12.67 -6.85
CA PHE A 150 -5.67 12.86 -6.34
C PHE A 150 -5.05 14.14 -6.91
N GLY A 151 -4.48 14.95 -6.05
CA GLY A 151 -3.82 16.21 -6.33
C GLY A 151 -2.81 16.50 -5.23
N PRO A 152 -2.51 17.76 -4.92
CA PRO A 152 -1.73 18.12 -3.73
C PRO A 152 -2.33 17.49 -2.47
N GLU A 153 -3.66 17.48 -2.36
CA GLU A 153 -4.40 16.71 -1.35
C GLU A 153 -5.44 15.78 -1.99
N VAL A 154 -5.80 14.71 -1.25
CA VAL A 154 -6.90 13.82 -1.65
C VAL A 154 -8.22 14.54 -1.43
N GLY A 155 -8.97 14.69 -2.49
CA GLY A 155 -10.28 15.32 -2.49
C GLY A 155 -11.34 14.47 -3.20
N ILE A 156 -12.50 15.06 -3.42
CA ILE A 156 -13.62 14.43 -4.09
C ILE A 156 -13.80 15.03 -5.49
N SER A 157 -13.94 14.18 -6.49
CA SER A 157 -14.23 14.58 -7.88
C SER A 157 -15.61 15.25 -7.97
N ARG A 158 -15.75 16.24 -8.84
CA ARG A 158 -17.05 16.83 -9.19
C ARG A 158 -17.92 15.81 -9.93
N LYS A 159 -17.31 15.01 -10.82
CA LYS A 159 -17.99 13.90 -11.52
C LYS A 159 -17.95 12.68 -10.62
N LYS A 160 -19.13 12.20 -10.21
CA LYS A 160 -19.31 11.03 -9.37
C LYS A 160 -19.47 9.77 -10.20
N VAL A 161 -18.99 8.64 -9.65
CA VAL A 161 -19.23 7.30 -10.16
C VAL A 161 -20.46 6.75 -9.44
N TYR A 162 -21.62 6.79 -10.08
CA TYR A 162 -22.87 6.28 -9.50
C TYR A 162 -23.16 4.84 -9.92
N ASP A 163 -22.77 4.48 -11.14
CA ASP A 163 -22.97 3.18 -11.71
C ASP A 163 -21.71 2.71 -12.42
N VAL A 164 -21.23 1.54 -12.02
CA VAL A 164 -20.06 0.88 -12.59
C VAL A 164 -20.23 -0.63 -12.41
N ASP A 165 -19.93 -1.38 -13.44
CA ASP A 165 -19.87 -2.84 -13.33
C ASP A 165 -18.61 -3.25 -12.59
N VAL A 166 -18.74 -3.35 -11.25
CA VAL A 166 -17.65 -3.69 -10.33
C VAL A 166 -17.06 -5.05 -10.66
N VAL A 167 -17.91 -6.02 -11.01
CA VAL A 167 -17.51 -7.41 -11.26
C VAL A 167 -16.67 -7.52 -12.52
N SER A 168 -17.15 -6.98 -13.64
CA SER A 168 -16.42 -7.05 -14.92
C SER A 168 -15.11 -6.24 -14.88
N VAL A 169 -15.10 -5.10 -14.18
CA VAL A 169 -13.86 -4.30 -14.02
C VAL A 169 -12.83 -5.06 -13.17
N TRP A 170 -13.27 -5.72 -12.09
CA TRP A 170 -12.41 -6.55 -11.25
C TRP A 170 -11.86 -7.76 -12.03
N LEU A 171 -12.72 -8.49 -12.75
CA LEU A 171 -12.31 -9.67 -13.51
C LEU A 171 -11.28 -9.31 -14.59
N ARG A 172 -11.48 -8.19 -15.30
CA ARG A 172 -10.47 -7.68 -16.25
C ARG A 172 -9.14 -7.38 -15.58
N GLN A 173 -9.15 -6.87 -14.34
CA GLN A 173 -7.90 -6.64 -13.61
C GLN A 173 -7.21 -7.94 -13.23
N VAL A 174 -7.96 -8.98 -12.86
CA VAL A 174 -7.40 -10.33 -12.61
C VAL A 174 -6.79 -10.89 -13.91
N LEU A 175 -7.45 -10.73 -15.06
CA LEU A 175 -6.91 -11.14 -16.36
C LEU A 175 -5.59 -10.42 -16.70
N VAL A 176 -5.48 -9.13 -16.39
CA VAL A 176 -4.22 -8.39 -16.56
C VAL A 176 -3.11 -8.99 -15.68
N MET A 177 -3.42 -9.30 -14.41
CA MET A 177 -2.47 -9.91 -13.49
C MET A 177 -2.05 -11.32 -13.94
N GLN A 178 -2.99 -12.13 -14.41
CA GLN A 178 -2.71 -13.44 -15.03
C GLN A 178 -1.67 -13.31 -16.13
N ASN A 179 -1.91 -12.41 -17.08
CA ASN A 179 -0.99 -12.20 -18.22
C ASN A 179 0.39 -11.70 -17.76
N ASP A 180 0.45 -10.83 -16.76
CA ASP A 180 1.70 -10.32 -16.24
C ASP A 180 2.50 -11.43 -15.56
N ILE A 181 1.88 -12.27 -14.72
CA ILE A 181 2.54 -13.40 -14.04
C ILE A 181 3.01 -14.45 -15.06
N CYS A 182 2.21 -14.77 -16.08
CA CYS A 182 2.63 -15.67 -17.16
C CYS A 182 3.93 -15.24 -17.82
N ARG A 183 4.10 -13.95 -18.09
CA ARG A 183 5.29 -13.40 -18.77
C ARG A 183 6.57 -13.50 -17.94
N ILE A 184 6.44 -13.58 -16.60
CA ILE A 184 7.56 -13.57 -15.65
C ILE A 184 7.70 -14.90 -14.89
N SER A 185 7.03 -15.94 -15.33
CA SER A 185 6.96 -17.25 -14.62
C SER A 185 8.32 -17.89 -14.33
N GLY A 186 9.33 -17.63 -15.17
CA GLY A 186 10.71 -18.09 -14.94
C GLY A 186 11.43 -17.44 -13.74
N LEU A 187 10.85 -16.39 -13.14
CA LEU A 187 11.44 -15.65 -12.03
C LEU A 187 10.65 -15.82 -10.72
N ARG A 188 9.68 -16.73 -10.68
CA ARG A 188 8.79 -16.94 -9.51
C ARG A 188 9.56 -17.24 -8.21
N ASP A 189 10.66 -17.99 -8.30
CA ASP A 189 11.40 -18.46 -7.13
C ASP A 189 12.43 -17.44 -6.59
N VAL A 190 12.57 -16.26 -7.24
CA VAL A 190 13.44 -15.19 -6.74
C VAL A 190 12.88 -14.66 -5.43
N PRO A 191 13.63 -14.71 -4.31
CA PRO A 191 13.15 -14.28 -2.99
C PRO A 191 12.81 -12.78 -2.96
N SER A 192 11.67 -12.46 -2.37
CA SER A 192 11.22 -11.08 -2.21
C SER A 192 10.41 -11.00 -0.91
N ASP A 193 11.11 -10.77 0.20
CA ASP A 193 10.53 -10.82 1.54
C ASP A 193 9.95 -9.45 1.91
N ILE A 194 8.65 -9.38 2.20
CA ILE A 194 7.99 -8.15 2.63
C ILE A 194 7.64 -8.27 4.11
N ILE A 195 8.20 -7.37 4.91
CA ILE A 195 8.07 -7.34 6.36
C ILE A 195 7.16 -6.18 6.77
N SER A 196 6.06 -6.49 7.45
CA SER A 196 5.24 -5.47 8.09
C SER A 196 5.97 -4.92 9.31
N GLY A 197 6.27 -3.62 9.32
CA GLY A 197 6.98 -3.05 10.44
C GLY A 197 7.46 -1.63 10.23
N ASP A 198 7.98 -1.08 11.31
CA ASP A 198 8.51 0.27 11.40
C ASP A 198 10.03 0.26 11.14
N ALA A 199 10.47 0.97 10.11
CA ALA A 199 11.87 1.06 9.72
C ALA A 199 12.81 1.60 10.84
N ARG A 200 12.28 2.33 11.82
CA ARG A 200 13.03 2.76 13.01
C ARG A 200 13.49 1.59 13.88
N SER A 201 12.83 0.44 13.74
CA SER A 201 13.12 -0.80 14.47
C SER A 201 13.89 -1.84 13.64
N ILE A 202 14.54 -1.43 12.56
CA ILE A 202 15.21 -2.31 11.59
C ILE A 202 16.23 -3.27 12.26
N SER A 203 16.93 -2.82 13.31
CA SER A 203 17.89 -3.66 14.04
C SER A 203 17.28 -4.83 14.82
N LYS A 204 15.95 -4.83 14.99
CA LYS A 204 15.19 -5.88 15.67
C LYS A 204 14.51 -6.83 14.70
N MET A 205 14.60 -6.58 13.39
CA MET A 205 13.93 -7.38 12.38
C MET A 205 14.72 -8.65 12.06
N PRO A 206 14.04 -9.77 11.79
CA PRO A 206 14.68 -11.06 11.55
C PRO A 206 15.20 -11.15 10.10
N PHE A 207 16.28 -10.44 9.80
CA PHE A 207 16.93 -10.61 8.51
C PHE A 207 17.66 -11.96 8.45
N THR A 208 17.29 -12.77 7.47
CA THR A 208 17.89 -14.08 7.23
C THR A 208 19.14 -14.00 6.36
N LYS A 209 19.33 -12.88 5.66
CA LYS A 209 20.44 -12.65 4.74
C LYS A 209 21.10 -11.29 4.99
N LYS A 210 22.41 -11.22 4.71
CA LYS A 210 23.15 -9.94 4.73
C LYS A 210 22.70 -9.08 3.56
N VAL A 211 22.35 -7.83 3.84
CA VAL A 211 21.99 -6.80 2.84
C VAL A 211 23.28 -6.23 2.22
N ASN A 212 23.32 -6.14 0.90
CA ASN A 212 24.43 -5.57 0.14
C ASN A 212 24.16 -4.13 -0.30
N PHE A 213 22.91 -3.85 -0.67
CA PHE A 213 22.49 -2.54 -1.18
C PHE A 213 21.18 -2.08 -0.54
N VAL A 214 21.01 -0.76 -0.45
CA VAL A 214 19.75 -0.12 -0.08
C VAL A 214 19.30 0.76 -1.24
N ILE A 215 18.10 0.49 -1.76
CA ILE A 215 17.43 1.33 -2.76
C ILE A 215 16.07 1.70 -2.19
N THR A 216 15.88 2.99 -1.89
CA THR A 216 14.67 3.45 -1.21
C THR A 216 14.24 4.85 -1.60
N SER A 217 12.97 5.15 -1.39
CA SER A 217 12.38 6.48 -1.47
C SER A 217 11.66 6.77 -0.16
N PRO A 218 12.36 7.31 0.85
CA PRO A 218 11.80 7.54 2.18
C PRO A 218 10.65 8.56 2.13
N PRO A 219 9.77 8.60 3.15
CA PRO A 219 8.71 9.59 3.25
C PRO A 219 9.25 11.02 3.18
N TYR A 220 8.62 11.85 2.34
CA TYR A 220 9.03 13.23 2.16
C TYR A 220 8.58 14.08 3.35
N PRO A 221 9.48 14.90 3.94
CA PRO A 221 9.13 15.76 5.07
C PRO A 221 8.11 16.82 4.62
N ASN A 222 7.19 17.14 5.53
CA ASN A 222 6.15 18.14 5.35
C ASN A 222 5.21 17.94 4.15
N GLU A 223 5.11 16.71 3.71
CA GLU A 223 4.33 16.30 2.53
C GLU A 223 3.00 15.62 2.96
N LYS A 224 2.57 14.60 2.29
CA LYS A 224 1.23 14.00 2.40
C LYS A 224 1.05 13.13 3.64
N ASP A 225 -0.14 13.14 4.22
CA ASP A 225 -0.57 12.08 5.13
C ASP A 225 -0.82 10.79 4.33
N TYR A 226 0.17 9.89 4.32
CA TYR A 226 0.12 8.62 3.59
C TYR A 226 -1.07 7.74 4.02
N SER A 227 -1.48 7.82 5.28
CA SER A 227 -2.68 7.12 5.74
C SER A 227 -3.97 7.67 5.13
N ARG A 228 -3.98 8.93 4.67
CA ARG A 228 -5.15 9.55 4.03
C ARG A 228 -5.27 9.13 2.57
N THR A 229 -4.16 8.96 1.88
CA THR A 229 -4.14 8.56 0.47
C THR A 229 -4.59 7.13 0.24
N THR A 230 -4.43 6.26 1.23
CA THR A 230 -4.80 4.83 1.18
C THR A 230 -6.00 4.50 2.07
N ARG A 231 -6.71 5.52 2.58
CA ARG A 231 -7.74 5.34 3.59
C ARG A 231 -8.94 4.56 3.09
N LEU A 232 -9.41 4.84 1.88
CA LEU A 232 -10.62 4.23 1.34
C LEU A 232 -10.44 2.72 1.19
N GLU A 233 -9.42 2.30 0.46
CA GLU A 233 -9.13 0.88 0.26
C GLU A 233 -8.76 0.17 1.55
N SER A 234 -8.07 0.84 2.49
CA SER A 234 -7.74 0.27 3.80
C SER A 234 -8.99 -0.05 4.62
N VAL A 235 -10.00 0.81 4.58
CA VAL A 235 -11.26 0.59 5.30
C VAL A 235 -12.11 -0.45 4.58
N LEU A 236 -12.28 -0.34 3.27
CA LEU A 236 -13.12 -1.27 2.50
C LEU A 236 -12.59 -2.71 2.55
N LEU A 237 -11.28 -2.90 2.54
CA LEU A 237 -10.67 -4.22 2.65
C LEU A 237 -10.52 -4.71 4.11
N GLY A 238 -10.77 -3.86 5.10
CA GLY A 238 -10.77 -4.25 6.51
C GLY A 238 -9.41 -4.16 7.21
N PHE A 239 -8.41 -3.51 6.60
CA PHE A 239 -7.12 -3.24 7.25
C PHE A 239 -7.24 -2.21 8.38
N ILE A 240 -8.23 -1.32 8.32
CA ILE A 240 -8.50 -0.31 9.35
C ILE A 240 -10.01 -0.26 9.55
N ASN A 241 -10.48 -0.61 10.75
CA ASN A 241 -11.91 -0.68 11.08
C ASN A 241 -12.32 0.32 12.15
N SER A 242 -11.36 0.90 12.91
CA SER A 242 -11.64 1.85 13.98
C SER A 242 -10.65 3.01 14.01
N LYS A 243 -11.01 4.08 14.75
CA LYS A 243 -10.11 5.22 14.99
C LYS A 243 -8.86 4.81 15.78
N GLU A 244 -8.99 3.86 16.67
CA GLU A 244 -7.91 3.32 17.49
C GLU A 244 -6.91 2.60 16.60
N GLN A 245 -7.37 1.70 15.73
CA GLN A 245 -6.51 1.02 14.76
C GLN A 245 -5.79 2.01 13.84
N LEU A 246 -6.51 3.04 13.36
CA LEU A 246 -5.89 4.10 12.57
C LEU A 246 -4.79 4.83 13.31
N ARG A 247 -4.97 5.11 14.62
CA ARG A 247 -3.95 5.75 15.45
C ARG A 247 -2.72 4.86 15.60
N GLU A 248 -2.92 3.56 15.85
CA GLU A 248 -1.81 2.61 15.97
C GLU A 248 -1.00 2.51 14.67
N VAL A 249 -1.66 2.43 13.52
CA VAL A 249 -0.99 2.47 12.21
C VAL A 249 -0.18 3.75 12.05
N LYS A 250 -0.76 4.90 12.39
CA LYS A 250 -0.07 6.20 12.27
C LYS A 250 1.15 6.33 13.17
N LYS A 251 1.15 5.72 14.35
CA LYS A 251 2.32 5.72 15.26
C LYS A 251 3.54 5.00 14.67
N GLN A 252 3.32 4.06 13.76
CA GLN A 252 4.38 3.34 13.07
C GLN A 252 5.00 4.15 11.92
N PHE A 253 4.35 5.21 11.48
CA PHE A 253 4.86 6.06 10.41
C PHE A 253 5.95 7.01 10.93
N ILE A 254 6.99 7.20 10.14
CA ILE A 254 7.94 8.29 10.38
C ILE A 254 7.22 9.62 10.24
N ARG A 255 7.56 10.57 11.11
CA ARG A 255 7.04 11.92 11.06
C ARG A 255 7.33 12.57 9.71
N SER A 256 6.32 12.72 8.88
CA SER A 256 6.43 13.32 7.55
C SER A 256 5.72 14.67 7.43
N ASN A 257 4.85 15.00 8.40
CA ASN A 257 4.18 16.30 8.45
C ASN A 257 3.82 16.68 9.89
N THR A 258 3.57 17.98 10.11
CA THR A 258 3.25 18.53 11.44
C THR A 258 1.93 18.04 12.03
N LYS A 259 0.99 17.60 11.18
CA LYS A 259 -0.33 17.07 11.63
C LYS A 259 -0.25 15.66 12.21
N ASN A 260 0.88 14.97 12.01
CA ASN A 260 1.13 13.62 12.52
C ASN A 260 2.05 13.59 13.77
N VAL A 261 2.29 14.74 14.37
CA VAL A 261 3.02 14.80 15.66
C VAL A 261 2.04 14.47 16.79
N TYR A 262 2.31 13.39 17.50
CA TYR A 262 1.50 12.97 18.64
C TYR A 262 2.05 13.51 19.96
N LYS A 263 1.17 13.73 20.93
CA LYS A 263 1.59 13.98 22.30
C LYS A 263 2.35 12.73 22.81
N GLY A 264 3.62 12.90 23.14
CA GLY A 264 4.53 11.79 23.50
C GLY A 264 5.34 11.22 22.34
N ASP A 265 5.29 11.83 21.16
CA ASP A 265 6.24 11.54 20.07
C ASP A 265 7.67 11.87 20.53
N ASN A 266 8.55 10.90 20.40
CA ASN A 266 9.94 10.98 20.80
C ASN A 266 10.93 10.64 19.67
N ASP A 267 10.52 10.86 18.42
CA ASP A 267 11.35 10.59 17.24
C ASP A 267 12.69 11.36 17.27
N SER A 268 12.78 12.47 17.99
CA SER A 268 14.03 13.21 18.20
C SER A 268 15.16 12.33 18.78
N GLN A 269 14.83 11.32 19.57
CA GLN A 269 15.81 10.39 20.17
C GLN A 269 16.71 9.70 19.13
N TYR A 270 16.20 9.48 17.90
CA TYR A 270 16.96 8.81 16.85
C TYR A 270 18.04 9.70 16.23
N VAL A 271 17.90 11.02 16.33
CA VAL A 271 18.81 12.00 15.76
C VAL A 271 19.66 12.73 16.80
N GLU A 272 19.27 12.69 18.07
CA GLU A 272 19.99 13.34 19.18
C GLU A 272 21.44 12.86 19.34
N LYS A 273 21.71 11.60 18.95
CA LYS A 273 23.03 10.98 18.98
C LYS A 273 23.93 11.35 17.80
N ILE A 274 23.41 12.11 16.84
CA ILE A 274 24.14 12.56 15.65
C ILE A 274 24.49 14.04 15.87
N ASP A 275 25.72 14.34 16.30
CA ASP A 275 26.15 15.67 16.68
C ASP A 275 25.81 16.74 15.64
N SER A 276 26.12 16.49 14.38
CA SER A 276 25.85 17.45 13.28
C SER A 276 24.37 17.79 13.13
N ILE A 277 23.45 16.83 13.36
CA ILE A 277 22.00 17.07 13.29
C ILE A 277 21.53 17.79 14.55
N SER A 278 22.04 17.40 15.71
CA SER A 278 21.72 18.04 17.00
C SER A 278 22.16 19.52 17.00
N GLU A 279 23.35 19.84 16.53
CA GLU A 279 23.86 21.20 16.39
C GLU A 279 23.02 22.02 15.40
N LEU A 280 22.69 21.45 14.24
CA LEU A 280 21.84 22.12 13.28
C LEU A 280 20.44 22.42 13.85
N SER A 281 19.85 21.47 14.56
CA SER A 281 18.54 21.63 15.22
C SER A 281 18.57 22.76 16.25
N LYS A 282 19.61 22.82 17.11
CA LYS A 282 19.81 23.91 18.08
C LYS A 282 19.99 25.26 17.40
N SER A 283 20.73 25.30 16.30
CA SER A 283 20.93 26.52 15.49
C SER A 283 19.65 27.05 14.89
N ILE A 284 18.82 26.15 14.33
CA ILE A 284 17.49 26.50 13.78
C ILE A 284 16.58 27.04 14.87
N GLU A 285 16.54 26.37 16.04
CA GLU A 285 15.70 26.80 17.15
C GLU A 285 16.13 28.17 17.71
N LYS A 286 17.44 28.40 17.87
CA LYS A 286 17.97 29.71 18.22
C LYS A 286 17.52 30.81 17.27
N LYS A 287 17.60 30.53 15.94
CA LYS A 287 17.19 31.46 14.90
C LYS A 287 15.69 31.74 14.91
N ARG A 288 14.88 30.69 15.20
CA ARG A 288 13.44 30.81 15.35
C ARG A 288 13.05 31.77 16.48
N ILE A 289 13.71 31.62 17.65
CA ILE A 289 13.50 32.49 18.82
C ILE A 289 13.89 33.93 18.50
N GLU A 290 15.09 34.14 17.91
CA GLU A 290 15.56 35.47 17.50
C GLU A 290 14.59 36.20 16.56
N LEU A 291 13.91 35.45 15.69
CA LEU A 291 12.93 35.98 14.74
C LEU A 291 11.52 36.10 15.31
N ASN A 292 11.30 35.84 16.60
CA ASN A 292 9.96 35.82 17.23
C ASN A 292 8.93 34.96 16.50
N LYS A 293 9.36 33.89 15.79
CA LYS A 293 8.46 32.97 15.12
C LYS A 293 7.96 31.91 16.10
N THR A 294 6.69 32.00 16.47
CA THR A 294 5.98 30.91 17.15
C THR A 294 5.65 29.81 16.14
N SER A 295 5.73 28.56 16.60
CA SER A 295 5.40 27.36 15.79
C SER A 295 3.95 27.34 15.31
#